data_022c55daeb6eedfbffb2a73b4da499ce
#
_entry.id   022c55daeb6eedfbffb2a73b4da499ce
#
_cell.length_a   1.000
_cell.length_b   1.000
_cell.length_c   1.000
_cell.angle_alpha   90.00
_cell.angle_beta   90.00
_cell.angle_gamma   90.00
#
_symmetry.space_group_name_H-M   'P 1'
#
loop_
_entity.id
_entity.type
_entity.pdbx_description
1 polymer ?
#
loop_
_entity_poly.entity_id
_entity_poly.type
_entity_poly.pdbx_seq_one_letter_code
_entity_poly.pdbx_strand_id
1 'polypeptide(L)'
;MLDLTQLNDGILDNGILDFTVRSYADNHLVLVGSFDLAYYQDIQIEFSRVSFLSCPTEFSDASFRCLSPAECGELLESFADHIQDDDRVFAIDLSRFYDVQTHYIVAHSIEYTFGKVYYYVRDKLEPGETIAPWVQALQQNVTG
;
A
#
# COMPACT_ATOMS: atom_id res chain seq x y z
N MET A 1 -18.46 7.33 -4.88
CA MET A 1 -17.53 6.70 -3.90
C MET A 1 -16.45 5.92 -4.66
N LEU A 2 -15.23 5.96 -4.19
CA LEU A 2 -14.11 5.28 -4.84
C LEU A 2 -14.20 3.77 -4.62
N ASP A 3 -14.12 3.02 -5.72
CA ASP A 3 -14.21 1.55 -5.70
C ASP A 3 -12.81 0.94 -5.80
N LEU A 4 -12.43 0.17 -4.81
CA LEU A 4 -11.12 -0.50 -4.74
C LEU A 4 -11.19 -1.99 -5.06
N THR A 5 -12.26 -2.44 -5.74
CA THR A 5 -12.42 -3.85 -6.11
C THR A 5 -11.27 -4.34 -6.99
N GLN A 6 -10.84 -3.55 -7.98
CA GLN A 6 -9.74 -3.92 -8.87
C GLN A 6 -8.42 -4.07 -8.11
N LEU A 7 -8.18 -3.19 -7.13
CA LEU A 7 -7.00 -3.30 -6.27
C LEU A 7 -7.03 -4.62 -5.50
N ASN A 8 -8.13 -4.93 -4.83
CA ASN A 8 -8.25 -6.14 -4.03
C ASN A 8 -8.21 -7.41 -4.87
N ASP A 9 -8.85 -7.40 -6.04
CA ASP A 9 -8.81 -8.53 -6.98
C ASP A 9 -7.38 -8.77 -7.46
N GLY A 10 -6.64 -7.72 -7.79
CA GLY A 10 -5.24 -7.83 -8.20
C GLY A 10 -4.34 -8.36 -7.09
N ILE A 11 -4.60 -7.98 -5.84
CA ILE A 11 -3.87 -8.51 -4.68
C ILE A 11 -4.06 -10.03 -4.59
N LEU A 12 -5.29 -10.50 -4.71
CA LEU A 12 -5.59 -11.94 -4.68
C LEU A 12 -5.02 -12.68 -5.89
N ASP A 13 -5.20 -12.13 -7.09
CA ASP A 13 -4.76 -12.76 -8.34
C ASP A 13 -3.25 -12.91 -8.41
N ASN A 14 -2.50 -11.98 -7.80
CA ASN A 14 -1.04 -12.01 -7.78
C ASN A 14 -0.46 -12.69 -6.54
N GLY A 15 -1.30 -13.23 -5.67
CA GLY A 15 -0.85 -13.93 -4.47
C GLY A 15 -0.10 -13.04 -3.49
N ILE A 16 -0.46 -11.77 -3.42
CA ILE A 16 0.21 -10.79 -2.55
C ILE A 16 -0.30 -11.00 -1.13
N LEU A 17 0.59 -11.44 -0.26
CA LEU A 17 0.27 -11.81 1.12
C LEU A 17 0.72 -10.74 2.10
N ASP A 18 1.97 -10.29 1.98
CA ASP A 18 2.63 -9.43 2.95
C ASP A 18 2.76 -8.00 2.42
N PHE A 19 2.58 -7.04 3.31
CA PHE A 19 2.74 -5.60 3.03
C PHE A 19 3.67 -4.97 4.05
N THR A 20 4.40 -3.96 3.62
CA THR A 20 5.23 -3.13 4.50
C THR A 20 5.12 -1.66 4.12
N VAL A 21 5.27 -0.80 5.11
CA VAL A 21 5.42 0.64 4.87
C VAL A 21 6.83 0.86 4.32
N ARG A 22 6.92 1.28 3.05
CA ARG A 22 8.19 1.61 2.41
C ARG A 22 8.69 2.97 2.86
N SER A 23 7.79 3.95 2.91
CA SER A 23 8.14 5.30 3.30
C SER A 23 6.90 6.08 3.72
N TYR A 24 7.11 7.03 4.60
CA TYR A 24 6.15 8.08 4.94
C TYR A 24 6.93 9.37 5.11
N ALA A 25 6.74 10.30 4.19
CA ALA A 25 7.41 11.59 4.21
C ALA A 25 6.55 12.62 3.48
N ASP A 26 6.53 13.85 3.97
CA ASP A 26 5.80 14.96 3.36
C ASP A 26 4.31 14.62 3.14
N ASN A 27 3.71 13.94 4.12
CA ASN A 27 2.31 13.49 4.09
C ASN A 27 2.02 12.51 2.95
N HIS A 28 3.03 11.82 2.45
CA HIS A 28 2.93 10.82 1.40
C HIS A 28 3.32 9.46 1.95
N LEU A 29 2.40 8.50 1.89
CA LEU A 29 2.60 7.14 2.38
C LEU A 29 2.77 6.18 1.20
N VAL A 30 3.82 5.38 1.24
CA VAL A 30 4.05 4.34 0.24
C VAL A 30 4.05 2.98 0.92
N LEU A 31 3.15 2.10 0.48
CA LEU A 31 3.10 0.70 0.87
C LEU A 31 3.57 -0.15 -0.30
N VAL A 32 4.27 -1.23 -0.01
CA VAL A 32 4.61 -2.24 -1.01
C VAL A 32 4.16 -3.60 -0.50
N GLY A 33 3.84 -4.50 -1.43
CA GLY A 33 3.36 -5.83 -1.08
C GLY A 33 3.85 -6.90 -2.04
N SER A 34 3.97 -8.13 -1.55
CA SER A 34 4.28 -9.30 -2.34
C SER A 34 4.07 -10.58 -1.53
N PHE A 35 4.29 -11.73 -2.17
CA PHE A 35 4.39 -13.00 -1.46
C PHE A 35 5.70 -13.10 -0.66
N ASP A 36 6.77 -12.46 -1.13
CA ASP A 36 8.09 -12.52 -0.48
C ASP A 36 8.81 -11.16 -0.59
N LEU A 37 8.53 -10.29 0.38
CA LEU A 37 9.06 -8.92 0.43
C LEU A 37 10.58 -8.85 0.66
N ALA A 38 11.23 -9.96 1.04
CA ALA A 38 12.68 -9.98 1.17
C ALA A 38 13.37 -9.84 -0.19
N TYR A 39 12.71 -10.27 -1.27
CA TYR A 39 13.32 -10.34 -2.59
C TYR A 39 12.66 -9.46 -3.65
N TYR A 40 11.36 -9.17 -3.51
CA TYR A 40 10.65 -8.37 -4.53
C TYR A 40 9.35 -7.78 -3.99
N GLN A 41 8.83 -6.80 -4.73
CA GLN A 41 7.48 -6.30 -4.56
C GLN A 41 6.66 -6.58 -5.82
N ASP A 42 5.36 -6.83 -5.67
CA ASP A 42 4.41 -7.03 -6.76
C ASP A 42 3.44 -5.87 -6.92
N ILE A 43 3.32 -5.03 -5.89
CA ILE A 43 2.44 -3.87 -5.89
C ILE A 43 3.08 -2.73 -5.12
N GLN A 44 2.79 -1.51 -5.56
CA GLN A 44 3.07 -0.29 -4.82
C GLN A 44 1.77 0.49 -4.68
N ILE A 45 1.43 0.88 -3.46
CA ILE A 45 0.24 1.66 -3.14
C ILE A 45 0.70 2.97 -2.52
N GLU A 46 0.21 4.10 -3.04
CA GLU A 46 0.59 5.42 -2.59
C GLU A 46 -0.64 6.20 -2.14
N PHE A 47 -0.59 6.73 -0.93
CA PHE A 47 -1.59 7.65 -0.40
C PHE A 47 -1.00 9.04 -0.36
N SER A 48 -1.69 10.01 -0.95
CA SER A 48 -1.22 11.39 -1.04
C SER A 48 -2.00 12.29 -0.10
N ARG A 49 -1.31 13.28 0.47
CA ARG A 49 -1.88 14.25 1.40
C ARG A 49 -2.56 13.53 2.58
N VAL A 50 -1.79 12.67 3.22
CA VAL A 50 -2.21 11.92 4.41
C VAL A 50 -2.30 12.87 5.60
N SER A 51 -3.46 12.92 6.24
CA SER A 51 -3.70 13.74 7.44
C SER A 51 -3.83 12.90 8.70
N PHE A 52 -4.08 11.60 8.58
CA PHE A 52 -4.13 10.66 9.69
C PHE A 52 -3.67 9.29 9.21
N LEU A 53 -2.84 8.64 10.01
CA LEU A 53 -2.30 7.32 9.68
C LEU A 53 -2.32 6.45 10.92
N SER A 54 -3.02 5.32 10.84
CA SER A 54 -3.03 4.29 11.87
C SER A 54 -2.98 2.93 11.18
N CYS A 55 -1.78 2.40 11.03
CA CYS A 55 -1.59 1.04 10.54
C CYS A 55 -0.26 0.49 11.04
N PRO A 56 -0.13 -0.84 11.15
CA PRO A 56 1.17 -1.44 11.45
C PRO A 56 2.18 -1.16 10.33
N THR A 57 3.46 -1.20 10.66
CA THR A 57 4.52 -1.04 9.66
C THR A 57 4.64 -2.24 8.74
N GLU A 58 4.21 -3.41 9.22
CA GLU A 58 4.15 -4.65 8.45
C GLU A 58 2.84 -5.36 8.76
N PHE A 59 2.19 -5.90 7.74
CA PHE A 59 0.93 -6.61 7.91
C PHE A 59 0.68 -7.58 6.77
N SER A 60 -0.23 -8.54 6.99
CA SER A 60 -0.57 -9.59 6.04
C SER A 60 -2.08 -9.72 5.87
N ASP A 61 -2.48 -10.38 4.79
CA ASP A 61 -3.90 -10.69 4.51
C ASP A 61 -4.79 -9.45 4.50
N ALA A 62 -4.34 -8.40 3.81
CA ALA A 62 -5.00 -7.11 3.78
C ALA A 62 -5.96 -6.97 2.61
N SER A 63 -7.07 -6.29 2.86
CA SER A 63 -7.92 -5.72 1.83
C SER A 63 -8.15 -4.24 2.11
N PHE A 64 -8.40 -3.48 1.06
CA PHE A 64 -8.51 -2.03 1.14
C PHE A 64 -9.90 -1.60 0.70
N ARG A 65 -10.47 -0.62 1.39
CA ARG A 65 -11.74 -0.01 0.97
C ARG A 65 -11.77 1.46 1.30
N CYS A 66 -12.57 2.20 0.53
CA CYS A 66 -12.85 3.60 0.81
C CYS A 66 -14.21 3.65 1.51
N LEU A 67 -14.26 4.28 2.68
CA LEU A 67 -15.50 4.35 3.46
C LEU A 67 -16.48 5.33 2.85
N SER A 68 -17.76 4.96 2.83
CA SER A 68 -18.85 5.87 2.47
C SER A 68 -19.09 6.86 3.62
N PRO A 69 -19.76 8.00 3.35
CA PRO A 69 -20.14 8.92 4.43
C PRO A 69 -20.95 8.25 5.54
N ALA A 70 -21.81 7.29 5.20
CA ALA A 70 -22.59 6.56 6.19
C ALA A 70 -21.71 5.68 7.09
N GLU A 71 -20.72 5.03 6.50
CA GLU A 71 -19.76 4.20 7.25
C GLU A 71 -18.84 5.04 8.12
N CYS A 72 -18.57 6.29 7.73
CA CYS A 72 -17.75 7.21 8.50
C CYS A 72 -18.46 7.80 9.71
N GLY A 73 -19.78 7.62 9.88
CA GLY A 73 -20.60 8.32 10.85
C GLY A 73 -20.00 8.46 12.25
N GLU A 74 -19.75 7.36 12.95
CA GLU A 74 -19.13 7.38 14.27
C GLU A 74 -17.64 7.70 14.22
N LEU A 75 -16.96 7.27 13.14
CA LEU A 75 -15.53 7.51 12.95
C LEU A 75 -15.21 8.96 12.65
N LEU A 76 -16.16 9.70 12.04
CA LEU A 76 -15.99 11.13 11.78
C LEU A 76 -15.71 11.93 13.05
N GLU A 77 -16.30 11.54 14.18
CA GLU A 77 -16.01 12.19 15.47
C GLU A 77 -14.56 11.97 15.89
N SER A 78 -14.03 10.76 15.65
CA SER A 78 -12.64 10.43 15.99
C SER A 78 -11.63 11.12 15.09
N PHE A 79 -11.99 11.42 13.84
CA PHE A 79 -11.10 12.01 12.84
C PHE A 79 -11.44 13.46 12.51
N ALA A 80 -12.43 14.07 13.21
CA ALA A 80 -12.96 15.39 12.87
C ALA A 80 -11.88 16.47 12.73
N ASP A 81 -10.85 16.41 13.61
CA ASP A 81 -9.75 17.37 13.58
C ASP A 81 -8.74 17.12 12.45
N HIS A 82 -8.85 15.99 11.75
CA HIS A 82 -7.89 15.57 10.75
C HIS A 82 -8.47 15.53 9.33
N ILE A 83 -9.81 15.61 9.19
CA ILE A 83 -10.49 15.51 7.91
C ILE A 83 -10.73 16.90 7.35
N GLN A 84 -10.28 17.12 6.12
CA GLN A 84 -10.61 18.31 5.31
C GLN A 84 -11.64 17.92 4.25
N ASP A 85 -12.26 18.93 3.61
CA ASP A 85 -13.43 18.72 2.74
C ASP A 85 -13.21 17.70 1.61
N ASP A 86 -11.98 17.59 1.09
CA ASP A 86 -11.67 16.69 -0.01
C ASP A 86 -11.05 15.37 0.43
N ASP A 87 -10.91 15.17 1.74
CA ASP A 87 -10.27 13.96 2.25
C ASP A 87 -11.24 12.78 2.22
N ARG A 88 -10.64 11.60 2.04
CA ARG A 88 -11.33 10.31 2.11
C ARG A 88 -10.78 9.52 3.27
N VAL A 89 -11.63 8.67 3.84
CA VAL A 89 -11.21 7.71 4.87
C VAL A 89 -11.07 6.35 4.20
N PHE A 90 -9.86 5.81 4.25
CA PHE A 90 -9.56 4.48 3.76
C PHE A 90 -9.44 3.52 4.93
N ALA A 91 -9.94 2.31 4.76
CA ALA A 91 -9.81 1.24 5.73
C ALA A 91 -8.92 0.14 5.16
N ILE A 92 -8.04 -0.37 6.00
CA ILE A 92 -7.25 -1.57 5.75
C ILE A 92 -7.79 -2.64 6.67
N ASP A 93 -8.43 -3.65 6.10
CA ASP A 93 -8.98 -4.78 6.85
C ASP A 93 -7.97 -5.93 6.83
N LEU A 94 -7.54 -6.35 8.00
CA LEU A 94 -6.61 -7.45 8.18
C LEU A 94 -7.38 -8.66 8.71
N SER A 95 -7.46 -9.72 7.91
CA SER A 95 -8.11 -10.95 8.30
C SER A 95 -7.11 -11.84 9.02
N ARG A 96 -7.29 -12.03 10.34
CA ARG A 96 -6.47 -12.95 11.13
C ARG A 96 -7.37 -13.96 11.81
N PHE A 97 -7.25 -15.24 11.43
CA PHE A 97 -8.00 -16.35 12.01
C PHE A 97 -9.52 -16.07 11.97
N TYR A 98 -10.13 -15.73 13.10
CA TYR A 98 -11.56 -15.47 13.22
C TYR A 98 -11.90 -14.00 13.40
N ASP A 99 -10.88 -13.13 13.53
CA ASP A 99 -11.06 -11.70 13.76
C ASP A 99 -10.59 -10.87 12.58
N VAL A 100 -11.29 -9.77 12.33
CA VAL A 100 -10.86 -8.75 11.37
C VAL A 100 -10.44 -7.53 12.18
N GLN A 101 -9.18 -7.09 11.99
CA GLN A 101 -8.70 -5.82 12.51
C GLN A 101 -8.77 -4.79 11.40
N THR A 102 -9.30 -3.62 11.71
CA THR A 102 -9.40 -2.53 10.75
C THR A 102 -8.52 -1.37 11.19
N HIS A 103 -7.70 -0.89 10.27
CA HIS A 103 -6.86 0.28 10.44
C HIS A 103 -7.29 1.36 9.45
N TYR A 104 -7.00 2.62 9.75
CA TYR A 104 -7.54 3.73 8.98
C TYR A 104 -6.43 4.66 8.50
N ILE A 105 -6.63 5.18 7.29
CA ILE A 105 -5.80 6.21 6.69
C ILE A 105 -6.74 7.30 6.18
N VAL A 106 -6.53 8.54 6.59
CA VAL A 106 -7.24 9.69 6.03
C VAL A 106 -6.30 10.37 5.05
N ALA A 107 -6.69 10.42 3.78
CA ALA A 107 -5.86 10.96 2.73
C ALA A 107 -6.72 11.54 1.61
N HIS A 108 -6.09 12.39 0.80
CA HIS A 108 -6.76 12.96 -0.36
C HIS A 108 -6.97 11.93 -1.47
N SER A 109 -5.96 11.12 -1.75
CA SER A 109 -6.01 10.18 -2.88
C SER A 109 -5.22 8.91 -2.61
N ILE A 110 -5.56 7.87 -3.38
CA ILE A 110 -4.84 6.62 -3.45
C ILE A 110 -4.49 6.32 -4.90
N GLU A 111 -3.28 5.86 -5.15
CA GLU A 111 -2.85 5.33 -6.44
C GLU A 111 -2.16 3.98 -6.20
N TYR A 112 -2.27 3.07 -7.15
CA TYR A 112 -1.59 1.79 -7.05
C TYR A 112 -1.10 1.32 -8.40
N THR A 113 0.02 0.60 -8.38
CA THR A 113 0.66 0.06 -9.58
C THR A 113 1.07 -1.38 -9.30
N PHE A 114 0.59 -2.30 -10.14
CA PHE A 114 1.05 -3.69 -10.13
C PHE A 114 2.27 -3.83 -11.03
N GLY A 115 3.24 -4.58 -10.58
CA GLY A 115 4.45 -4.85 -11.33
C GLY A 115 5.54 -5.38 -10.42
N LYS A 116 6.23 -6.43 -10.87
CA LYS A 116 7.28 -7.04 -10.05
C LYS A 116 8.56 -6.22 -10.12
N VAL A 117 9.05 -5.80 -8.97
CA VAL A 117 10.30 -5.05 -8.81
C VAL A 117 11.20 -5.86 -7.90
N TYR A 118 12.32 -6.32 -8.45
CA TYR A 118 13.26 -7.15 -7.70
C TYR A 118 14.22 -6.28 -6.88
N TYR A 119 14.57 -6.79 -5.69
CA TYR A 119 15.50 -6.14 -4.76
C TYR A 119 16.92 -6.70 -4.89
N TYR A 120 17.17 -7.45 -5.96
CA TYR A 120 18.47 -8.02 -6.26
C TYR A 120 18.69 -8.05 -7.77
N VAL A 121 19.94 -8.20 -8.18
CA VAL A 121 20.30 -8.21 -9.60
C VAL A 121 19.84 -9.52 -10.25
N ARG A 122 19.18 -9.40 -11.40
CA ARG A 122 18.75 -10.53 -12.23
C ARG A 122 19.24 -10.34 -13.65
N ASP A 123 19.72 -11.43 -14.25
CA ASP A 123 20.22 -11.42 -15.63
C ASP A 123 19.09 -11.37 -16.65
N LYS A 124 17.93 -11.95 -16.31
CA LYS A 124 16.76 -11.96 -17.19
C LYS A 124 15.54 -11.44 -16.47
N LEU A 125 14.83 -10.53 -17.15
CA LEU A 125 13.56 -10.00 -16.68
C LEU A 125 12.48 -10.38 -17.69
N GLU A 126 11.33 -10.82 -17.15
CA GLU A 126 10.13 -11.02 -17.96
C GLU A 126 9.48 -9.65 -18.28
N PRO A 127 8.57 -9.58 -19.28
CA PRO A 127 7.87 -8.34 -19.58
C PRO A 127 7.16 -7.79 -18.33
N GLY A 128 7.35 -6.50 -18.08
CA GLY A 128 6.75 -5.82 -16.93
C GLY A 128 7.54 -5.94 -15.63
N GLU A 129 8.62 -6.71 -15.62
CA GLU A 129 9.50 -6.83 -14.44
C GLU A 129 10.63 -5.81 -14.51
N THR A 130 11.02 -5.29 -13.35
CA THR A 130 12.12 -4.33 -13.23
C THR A 130 12.98 -4.67 -12.02
N ILE A 131 14.10 -3.97 -11.90
CA ILE A 131 14.99 -4.04 -10.74
C ILE A 131 14.89 -2.70 -10.01
N ALA A 132 14.86 -2.74 -8.68
CA ALA A 132 14.73 -1.53 -7.87
C ALA A 132 15.85 -0.53 -8.18
N PRO A 133 15.55 0.78 -8.22
CA PRO A 133 16.56 1.79 -8.57
C PRO A 133 17.81 1.77 -7.68
N TRP A 134 17.65 1.53 -6.38
CA TRP A 134 18.79 1.47 -5.46
C TRP A 134 19.71 0.27 -5.71
N VAL A 135 19.16 -0.84 -6.24
CA VAL A 135 19.96 -2.01 -6.63
C VAL A 135 20.74 -1.70 -7.89
N GLN A 136 20.14 -1.04 -8.87
CA GLN A 136 20.80 -0.59 -10.09
C GLN A 136 21.94 0.37 -9.79
N ALA A 137 21.76 1.30 -8.84
CA ALA A 137 22.77 2.25 -8.44
C ALA A 137 23.99 1.55 -7.82
N LEU A 138 23.76 0.52 -6.97
CA LEU A 138 24.85 -0.27 -6.38
C LEU A 138 25.62 -1.03 -7.47
N GLN A 139 24.93 -1.59 -8.45
CA GLN A 139 25.56 -2.31 -9.56
C GLN A 139 26.45 -1.38 -10.39
N GLN A 140 26.00 -0.16 -10.67
CA GLN A 140 26.79 0.84 -11.40
C GLN A 140 28.06 1.23 -10.65
N ASN A 141 27.99 1.34 -9.31
CA ASN A 141 29.14 1.68 -8.48
C ASN A 141 30.19 0.56 -8.42
N VAL A 142 29.77 -0.69 -8.57
CA VAL A 142 30.67 -1.85 -8.54
C VAL A 142 31.41 -2.03 -9.86
N THR A 143 30.82 -1.63 -10.98
CA THR A 143 31.40 -1.77 -12.32
C THR A 143 32.22 -0.57 -12.77
N GLY A 144 32.24 0.45 -11.98
CA GLY A 144 33.05 1.67 -12.24
C GLY A 144 34.42 1.61 -11.53
#